data_f92c11fd4d2e495f37227641a9d2a30e
#
_entry.id   f92c11fd4d2e495f37227641a9d2a30e
#
_cell.length_a   1.000
_cell.length_b   1.000
_cell.length_c   1.000
_cell.angle_alpha   90.00
_cell.angle_beta   90.00
_cell.angle_gamma   90.00
#
_symmetry.space_group_name_H-M   'P 1'
#
loop_
_entity.id
_entity.type
_entity.pdbx_description
1 polymer ?
#
loop_
_entity_poly.entity_id
_entity_poly.type
_entity_poly.pdbx_seq_one_letter_code
_entity_poly.pdbx_strand_id
1 'polypeptide(L)'
;LIYLIKKIPAVLQFSKSLNNLNQRREFLSRELGAISSGSVILDAGCGSQQFRDLAEHLVYKGQDFAEYTVDTVDNKKKLGTESAVNVMTGIAPRDILDYTGNIWEINEVAESFDAIMCTEVLEHIPYPIETIAEFSRLLKKDGTLILTAPSNCLRHMDPFFFYSGFSDRWFERVLAEHDFKVVKLQPVGDYYRWLAVELWRTMRAGSLFTKLILIPTFFYYYCKRKTQVSTDTLCMGYHVIATKL
;
A
#
# COMPACT_ATOMS: atom_id res chain seq x y z
N LEU A 1 26.56 19.43 -4.19
CA LEU A 1 26.40 18.70 -5.46
C LEU A 1 25.26 17.69 -5.41
N ILE A 2 25.21 16.82 -4.40
CA ILE A 2 24.17 15.79 -4.23
C ILE A 2 22.76 16.41 -4.07
N TYR A 3 22.65 17.56 -3.41
CA TYR A 3 21.37 18.26 -3.23
C TYR A 3 20.85 18.90 -4.54
N LEU A 4 21.77 19.35 -5.41
CA LEU A 4 21.42 19.89 -6.73
C LEU A 4 21.02 18.79 -7.73
N ILE A 5 21.66 17.62 -7.68
CA ILE A 5 21.33 16.48 -8.53
C ILE A 5 19.90 15.95 -8.24
N LYS A 6 19.46 16.02 -6.97
CA LYS A 6 18.07 15.64 -6.60
C LYS A 6 16.99 16.57 -7.18
N LYS A 7 17.34 17.75 -7.69
CA LYS A 7 16.40 18.70 -8.32
C LYS A 7 16.31 18.54 -9.84
N ILE A 8 17.09 17.66 -10.45
CA ILE A 8 17.00 17.41 -11.89
C ILE A 8 15.71 16.63 -12.17
N PRO A 9 14.79 17.13 -13.03
CA PRO A 9 13.50 16.50 -13.29
C PRO A 9 13.59 15.00 -13.66
N ALA A 10 14.60 14.63 -14.47
CA ALA A 10 14.84 13.24 -14.84
C ALA A 10 15.21 12.34 -13.65
N VAL A 11 15.98 12.86 -12.67
CA VAL A 11 16.34 12.11 -11.45
C VAL A 11 15.15 11.97 -10.51
N LEU A 12 14.30 12.99 -10.43
CA LEU A 12 13.04 12.94 -9.68
C LEU A 12 12.07 11.95 -10.32
N GLN A 13 11.91 11.97 -11.63
CA GLN A 13 11.06 11.04 -12.36
C GLN A 13 11.58 9.60 -12.24
N PHE A 14 12.88 9.41 -12.31
CA PHE A 14 13.54 8.13 -12.09
C PHE A 14 13.31 7.60 -10.66
N SER A 15 13.51 8.44 -9.64
CA SER A 15 13.24 8.07 -8.24
C SER A 15 11.77 7.69 -8.01
N LYS A 16 10.84 8.44 -8.65
CA LYS A 16 9.41 8.12 -8.61
C LYS A 16 9.07 6.80 -9.31
N SER A 17 9.80 6.42 -10.35
CA SER A 17 9.59 5.15 -11.07
C SER A 17 10.01 3.91 -10.27
N LEU A 18 10.85 4.08 -9.25
CA LEU A 18 11.28 3.02 -8.33
C LEU A 18 10.32 2.84 -7.15
N ASN A 19 9.33 3.72 -7.01
CA ASN A 19 8.30 3.66 -5.99
C ASN A 19 6.97 3.21 -6.64
N ASN A 20 6.26 2.30 -6.01
CA ASN A 20 4.95 1.84 -6.46
C ASN A 20 3.82 2.87 -6.18
N LEU A 21 4.10 3.96 -5.44
CA LEU A 21 3.10 4.97 -5.08
C LEU A 21 2.39 5.60 -6.30
N ASN A 22 3.13 5.91 -7.37
CA ASN A 22 2.52 6.46 -8.59
C ASN A 22 1.57 5.44 -9.26
N GLN A 23 1.98 4.18 -9.35
CA GLN A 23 1.15 3.11 -9.92
C GLN A 23 -0.09 2.87 -9.06
N ARG A 24 0.05 2.93 -7.73
CA ARG A 24 -1.07 2.85 -6.79
C ARG A 24 -2.02 4.03 -6.98
N ARG A 25 -1.50 5.26 -7.07
CA ARG A 25 -2.33 6.45 -7.30
C ARG A 25 -3.09 6.39 -8.63
N GLU A 26 -2.46 5.94 -9.71
CA GLU A 26 -3.11 5.70 -11.00
C GLU A 26 -4.21 4.62 -10.91
N PHE A 27 -3.90 3.53 -10.21
CA PHE A 27 -4.87 2.47 -9.95
C PHE A 27 -6.07 3.00 -9.16
N LEU A 28 -5.84 3.65 -8.02
CA LEU A 28 -6.90 4.21 -7.18
C LEU A 28 -7.72 5.27 -7.93
N SER A 29 -7.08 6.17 -8.67
CA SER A 29 -7.78 7.19 -9.46
C SER A 29 -8.76 6.58 -10.45
N ARG A 30 -8.39 5.48 -11.12
CA ARG A 30 -9.26 4.77 -12.05
C ARG A 30 -10.39 4.05 -11.33
N GLU A 31 -10.09 3.28 -10.29
CA GLU A 31 -11.09 2.45 -9.62
C GLU A 31 -12.07 3.30 -8.78
N LEU A 32 -11.59 4.33 -8.07
CA LEU A 32 -12.45 5.28 -7.36
C LEU A 32 -13.30 6.10 -8.33
N GLY A 33 -12.72 6.55 -9.46
CA GLY A 33 -13.46 7.29 -10.49
C GLY A 33 -14.59 6.49 -11.17
N ALA A 34 -14.57 5.15 -11.04
CA ALA A 34 -15.65 4.29 -11.54
C ALA A 34 -16.82 4.13 -10.56
N ILE A 35 -16.66 4.55 -9.29
CA ILE A 35 -17.71 4.51 -8.27
C ILE A 35 -18.67 5.68 -8.50
N SER A 36 -19.96 5.42 -8.39
CA SER A 36 -21.01 6.43 -8.59
C SER A 36 -20.88 7.59 -7.61
N SER A 37 -21.06 8.83 -8.10
CA SER A 37 -21.01 10.02 -7.25
C SER A 37 -22.04 9.94 -6.12
N GLY A 38 -21.64 10.37 -4.92
CA GLY A 38 -22.46 10.31 -3.71
C GLY A 38 -22.45 8.96 -2.99
N SER A 39 -21.80 7.92 -3.53
CA SER A 39 -21.58 6.66 -2.82
C SER A 39 -20.74 6.87 -1.56
N VAL A 40 -21.02 6.11 -0.51
CA VAL A 40 -20.27 6.17 0.76
C VAL A 40 -19.06 5.25 0.68
N ILE A 41 -17.87 5.80 0.86
CA ILE A 41 -16.62 5.05 0.89
C ILE A 41 -15.94 5.11 2.26
N LEU A 42 -15.44 3.97 2.72
CA LEU A 42 -14.53 3.87 3.86
C LEU A 42 -13.08 3.78 3.37
N ASP A 43 -12.22 4.67 3.82
CA ASP A 43 -10.77 4.55 3.73
C ASP A 43 -10.25 3.94 5.02
N ALA A 44 -10.04 2.62 5.01
CA ALA A 44 -9.67 1.83 6.17
C ALA A 44 -8.15 1.77 6.34
N GLY A 45 -7.65 2.30 7.46
CA GLY A 45 -6.23 2.58 7.66
C GLY A 45 -5.78 3.79 6.85
N CYS A 46 -6.55 4.87 6.87
CA CYS A 46 -6.38 6.03 5.99
C CYS A 46 -5.10 6.83 6.22
N GLY A 47 -4.41 6.63 7.35
CA GLY A 47 -3.19 7.35 7.70
C GLY A 47 -3.36 8.87 7.57
N SER A 48 -2.60 9.46 6.67
CA SER A 48 -2.66 10.90 6.34
C SER A 48 -3.78 11.29 5.37
N GLN A 49 -4.67 10.36 5.02
CA GLN A 49 -5.70 10.56 4.01
C GLN A 49 -5.13 10.99 2.63
N GLN A 50 -3.97 10.45 2.26
CA GLN A 50 -3.19 10.86 1.09
C GLN A 50 -3.90 10.65 -0.26
N PHE A 51 -5.02 9.91 -0.28
CA PHE A 51 -5.82 9.63 -1.48
C PHE A 51 -7.22 10.24 -1.43
N ARG A 52 -7.52 11.05 -0.41
CA ARG A 52 -8.83 11.69 -0.25
C ARG A 52 -9.23 12.56 -1.44
N ASP A 53 -8.25 13.21 -2.07
CA ASP A 53 -8.45 14.02 -3.27
C ASP A 53 -8.94 13.21 -4.50
N LEU A 54 -8.74 11.89 -4.52
CA LEU A 54 -9.27 11.00 -5.56
C LEU A 54 -10.74 10.61 -5.31
N ALA A 55 -11.26 10.89 -4.12
CA ALA A 55 -12.60 10.52 -3.67
C ALA A 55 -13.52 11.74 -3.42
N GLU A 56 -13.22 12.91 -3.99
CA GLU A 56 -13.98 14.15 -3.75
C GLU A 56 -15.46 14.06 -4.21
N HIS A 57 -15.78 13.18 -5.16
CA HIS A 57 -17.14 12.95 -5.63
C HIS A 57 -17.91 11.93 -4.77
N LEU A 58 -17.28 11.34 -3.76
CA LEU A 58 -17.83 10.34 -2.85
C LEU A 58 -18.05 10.93 -1.45
N VAL A 59 -18.89 10.29 -0.66
CA VAL A 59 -19.02 10.56 0.77
C VAL A 59 -17.88 9.79 1.49
N TYR A 60 -16.77 10.48 1.69
CA TYR A 60 -15.56 9.89 2.26
C TYR A 60 -15.64 9.76 3.78
N LYS A 61 -15.32 8.58 4.29
CA LYS A 61 -15.19 8.23 5.69
C LYS A 61 -13.80 7.67 5.95
N GLY A 62 -13.06 8.28 6.90
CA GLY A 62 -11.70 7.87 7.25
C GLY A 62 -11.68 7.08 8.56
N GLN A 63 -11.04 5.92 8.55
CA GLN A 63 -10.77 5.12 9.74
C GLN A 63 -9.25 4.93 9.90
N ASP A 64 -8.76 5.08 11.12
CA ASP A 64 -7.38 4.73 11.47
C ASP A 64 -7.27 4.33 12.95
N PHE A 65 -6.22 3.58 13.27
CA PHE A 65 -5.87 3.22 14.64
C PHE A 65 -5.51 4.45 15.50
N ALA A 66 -4.79 5.42 14.89
CA ALA A 66 -4.42 6.73 15.43
C ALA A 66 -3.68 6.69 16.80
N GLU A 67 -3.06 5.57 17.16
CA GLU A 67 -2.27 5.41 18.39
C GLU A 67 -0.76 5.45 18.15
N TYR A 68 -0.36 5.87 16.95
CA TYR A 68 1.04 6.06 16.64
C TYR A 68 1.56 7.30 17.37
N THR A 69 2.56 7.11 18.23
CA THR A 69 3.30 8.21 18.85
C THR A 69 4.79 8.08 18.52
N VAL A 70 5.53 9.17 18.68
CA VAL A 70 7.01 9.15 18.49
C VAL A 70 7.65 8.10 19.38
N ASP A 71 7.04 7.82 20.54
CA ASP A 71 7.56 6.87 21.52
C ASP A 71 7.12 5.41 21.22
N THR A 72 6.01 5.22 20.51
CA THR A 72 5.48 3.88 20.21
C THR A 72 6.03 3.26 18.93
N VAL A 73 6.59 4.05 18.02
CA VAL A 73 7.16 3.56 16.75
C VAL A 73 8.68 3.57 16.81
N ASP A 74 9.30 2.44 16.51
CA ASP A 74 10.77 2.35 16.43
C ASP A 74 11.32 3.20 15.28
N ASN A 75 11.88 4.35 15.63
CA ASN A 75 12.50 5.30 14.72
C ASN A 75 13.91 4.90 14.27
N LYS A 76 14.41 3.72 14.65
CA LYS A 76 15.73 3.26 14.21
C LYS A 76 15.76 3.14 12.70
N LYS A 77 16.73 3.82 12.12
CA LYS A 77 16.95 3.81 10.68
C LYS A 77 17.30 2.38 10.22
N LYS A 78 16.40 1.76 9.47
CA LYS A 78 16.61 0.46 8.83
C LYS A 78 17.09 0.64 7.38
N LEU A 79 17.69 -0.39 6.83
CA LEU A 79 18.25 -0.34 5.48
C LEU A 79 17.17 0.04 4.45
N GLY A 80 17.30 1.22 3.86
CA GLY A 80 16.47 1.66 2.74
C GLY A 80 15.01 1.98 3.04
N THR A 81 14.58 1.93 4.31
CA THR A 81 13.23 2.34 4.71
C THR A 81 13.20 3.82 5.08
N GLU A 82 12.06 4.48 4.90
CA GLU A 82 11.85 5.82 5.42
C GLU A 82 11.80 5.79 6.95
N SER A 83 12.21 6.89 7.58
CA SER A 83 12.04 7.02 9.03
C SER A 83 10.54 7.01 9.36
N ALA A 84 10.15 6.28 10.39
CA ALA A 84 8.78 6.29 10.89
C ALA A 84 8.28 7.72 11.21
N VAL A 85 9.18 8.63 11.61
CA VAL A 85 8.85 10.06 11.81
C VAL A 85 8.28 10.70 10.54
N ASN A 86 8.83 10.40 9.36
CA ASN A 86 8.31 10.96 8.11
C ASN A 86 6.92 10.40 7.75
N VAL A 87 6.62 9.17 8.15
CA VAL A 87 5.29 8.57 8.00
C VAL A 87 4.32 9.20 9.00
N MET A 88 4.75 9.39 10.26
CA MET A 88 3.92 9.92 11.36
C MET A 88 3.57 11.41 11.22
N THR A 89 4.43 12.23 10.61
CA THR A 89 4.10 13.66 10.35
C THR A 89 2.94 13.84 9.37
N GLY A 90 2.52 12.76 8.72
CA GLY A 90 1.39 12.75 7.81
C GLY A 90 0.14 12.04 8.35
N ILE A 91 0.14 11.49 9.59
CA ILE A 91 -1.05 10.84 10.15
C ILE A 91 -2.12 11.89 10.46
N ALA A 92 -3.35 11.58 10.04
CA ALA A 92 -4.49 12.44 10.30
C ALA A 92 -4.72 12.60 11.82
N PRO A 93 -4.93 13.83 12.34
CA PRO A 93 -5.36 14.03 13.70
C PRO A 93 -6.65 13.26 14.01
N ARG A 94 -6.80 12.78 15.25
CA ARG A 94 -7.99 11.98 15.66
C ARG A 94 -9.31 12.69 15.43
N ASP A 95 -9.32 14.01 15.55
CA ASP A 95 -10.51 14.86 15.41
C ASP A 95 -11.02 14.98 13.96
N ILE A 96 -10.25 14.53 12.98
CA ILE A 96 -10.67 14.49 11.58
C ILE A 96 -10.99 13.08 11.06
N LEU A 97 -10.89 12.07 11.93
CA LEU A 97 -11.29 10.69 11.62
C LEU A 97 -12.76 10.47 11.93
N ASP A 98 -13.47 9.74 11.07
CA ASP A 98 -14.84 9.31 11.32
C ASP A 98 -14.88 8.13 12.30
N TYR A 99 -13.89 7.23 12.21
CA TYR A 99 -13.72 6.08 13.08
C TYR A 99 -12.30 5.98 13.58
N THR A 100 -12.13 5.74 14.89
CA THR A 100 -10.83 5.52 15.53
C THR A 100 -10.83 4.17 16.23
N GLY A 101 -9.77 3.39 16.07
CA GLY A 101 -9.60 2.09 16.70
C GLY A 101 -9.20 1.00 15.71
N ASN A 102 -9.41 -0.24 16.11
CA ASN A 102 -8.97 -1.40 15.33
C ASN A 102 -9.77 -1.56 14.04
N ILE A 103 -9.05 -1.83 12.95
CA ILE A 103 -9.62 -1.99 11.61
C ILE A 103 -10.46 -3.28 11.46
N TRP A 104 -10.29 -4.25 12.34
CA TRP A 104 -11.02 -5.53 12.36
C TRP A 104 -12.27 -5.52 13.25
N GLU A 105 -12.64 -4.35 13.82
CA GLU A 105 -13.81 -4.20 14.70
C GLU A 105 -14.34 -2.74 14.66
N ILE A 106 -14.69 -2.25 13.48
CA ILE A 106 -15.13 -0.87 13.29
C ILE A 106 -16.57 -0.71 13.83
N ASN A 107 -16.76 0.27 14.71
CA ASN A 107 -18.07 0.52 15.34
C ASN A 107 -19.04 1.20 14.35
N GLU A 108 -19.50 0.44 13.36
CA GLU A 108 -20.50 0.84 12.39
C GLU A 108 -21.44 -0.34 12.09
N VAL A 109 -22.67 -0.05 11.67
CA VAL A 109 -23.65 -1.09 11.33
C VAL A 109 -23.25 -1.84 10.06
N ALA A 110 -23.72 -3.07 9.91
CA ALA A 110 -23.49 -3.85 8.70
C ALA A 110 -24.05 -3.14 7.46
N GLU A 111 -23.44 -3.39 6.29
CA GLU A 111 -23.91 -2.89 5.00
C GLU A 111 -24.02 -1.35 4.91
N SER A 112 -23.10 -0.63 5.56
CA SER A 112 -23.07 0.84 5.59
C SER A 112 -22.34 1.47 4.40
N PHE A 113 -21.42 0.74 3.75
CA PHE A 113 -20.55 1.28 2.73
C PHE A 113 -20.82 0.69 1.35
N ASP A 114 -20.81 1.56 0.32
CA ASP A 114 -20.85 1.17 -1.07
C ASP A 114 -19.47 0.71 -1.57
N ALA A 115 -18.41 1.24 -0.95
CA ALA A 115 -17.03 0.83 -1.22
C ALA A 115 -16.17 0.91 0.04
N ILE A 116 -15.14 0.06 0.09
CA ILE A 116 -14.05 0.14 1.08
C ILE A 116 -12.73 0.14 0.31
N MET A 117 -11.82 1.06 0.64
CA MET A 117 -10.42 0.98 0.23
C MET A 117 -9.51 0.77 1.43
N CYS A 118 -8.49 -0.10 1.27
CA CYS A 118 -7.47 -0.36 2.26
C CYS A 118 -6.12 -0.51 1.55
N THR A 119 -5.19 0.43 1.79
CA THR A 119 -3.99 0.57 0.97
C THR A 119 -2.71 0.52 1.80
N GLU A 120 -1.92 -0.57 1.64
CA GLU A 120 -0.66 -0.81 2.37
C GLU A 120 -0.88 -0.75 3.90
N VAL A 121 -1.85 -1.50 4.38
CA VAL A 121 -2.23 -1.56 5.79
C VAL A 121 -2.16 -2.99 6.32
N LEU A 122 -2.52 -3.99 5.52
CA LEU A 122 -2.65 -5.38 5.98
C LEU A 122 -1.36 -5.93 6.60
N GLU A 123 -0.18 -5.49 6.16
CA GLU A 123 1.12 -5.88 6.74
C GLU A 123 1.36 -5.32 8.14
N HIS A 124 0.61 -4.27 8.51
CA HIS A 124 0.75 -3.54 9.76
C HIS A 124 -0.27 -3.95 10.84
N ILE A 125 -1.12 -4.92 10.55
CA ILE A 125 -2.16 -5.38 11.47
C ILE A 125 -1.97 -6.86 11.82
N PRO A 126 -2.25 -7.25 13.08
CA PRO A 126 -2.05 -8.65 13.50
C PRO A 126 -3.12 -9.61 12.97
N TYR A 127 -4.30 -9.10 12.60
CA TYR A 127 -5.50 -9.89 12.25
C TYR A 127 -6.03 -9.56 10.84
N PRO A 128 -5.26 -9.82 9.77
CA PRO A 128 -5.68 -9.47 8.40
C PRO A 128 -6.89 -10.27 7.91
N ILE A 129 -7.10 -11.50 8.37
CA ILE A 129 -8.25 -12.33 8.00
C ILE A 129 -9.52 -11.77 8.63
N GLU A 130 -9.48 -11.44 9.92
CA GLU A 130 -10.58 -10.81 10.66
C GLU A 130 -10.93 -9.44 10.06
N THR A 131 -9.92 -8.72 9.56
CA THR A 131 -10.14 -7.46 8.83
C THR A 131 -10.92 -7.66 7.54
N ILE A 132 -10.62 -8.73 6.77
CA ILE A 132 -11.40 -9.05 5.55
C ILE A 132 -12.83 -9.46 5.93
N ALA A 133 -13.03 -10.20 7.03
CA ALA A 133 -14.36 -10.53 7.54
C ALA A 133 -15.15 -9.27 7.93
N GLU A 134 -14.49 -8.31 8.58
CA GLU A 134 -15.10 -7.03 8.96
C GLU A 134 -15.47 -6.19 7.73
N PHE A 135 -14.62 -6.15 6.72
CA PHE A 135 -14.95 -5.48 5.45
C PHE A 135 -16.14 -6.14 4.75
N SER A 136 -16.23 -7.47 4.82
CA SER A 136 -17.40 -8.19 4.31
C SER A 136 -18.68 -7.80 5.07
N ARG A 137 -18.63 -7.66 6.39
CA ARG A 137 -19.78 -7.22 7.21
C ARG A 137 -20.20 -5.79 6.87
N LEU A 138 -19.25 -4.90 6.69
CA LEU A 138 -19.47 -3.46 6.49
C LEU A 138 -19.93 -3.07 5.07
N LEU A 139 -19.51 -3.84 4.07
CA LEU A 139 -19.90 -3.60 2.67
C LEU A 139 -21.34 -4.04 2.42
N LYS A 140 -22.06 -3.21 1.67
CA LYS A 140 -23.33 -3.59 1.08
C LYS A 140 -23.14 -4.73 0.09
N LYS A 141 -24.20 -5.47 -0.18
CA LYS A 141 -24.22 -6.42 -1.30
C LYS A 141 -23.85 -5.70 -2.59
N ASP A 142 -23.05 -6.36 -3.45
CA ASP A 142 -22.46 -5.82 -4.68
C ASP A 142 -21.49 -4.63 -4.46
N GLY A 143 -21.17 -4.29 -3.20
CA GLY A 143 -20.21 -3.27 -2.83
C GLY A 143 -18.78 -3.63 -3.24
N THR A 144 -17.96 -2.61 -3.48
CA THR A 144 -16.60 -2.76 -4.02
C THR A 144 -15.54 -2.69 -2.92
N LEU A 145 -14.68 -3.72 -2.86
CA LEU A 145 -13.47 -3.73 -2.04
C LEU A 145 -12.25 -3.45 -2.91
N ILE A 146 -11.48 -2.41 -2.54
CA ILE A 146 -10.24 -1.99 -3.21
C ILE A 146 -9.09 -2.21 -2.23
N LEU A 147 -8.17 -3.15 -2.53
CA LEU A 147 -7.03 -3.44 -1.68
C LEU A 147 -5.71 -3.20 -2.42
N THR A 148 -4.70 -2.71 -1.70
CA THR A 148 -3.31 -2.86 -2.10
C THR A 148 -2.49 -3.36 -0.92
N ALA A 149 -1.58 -4.30 -1.19
CA ALA A 149 -0.63 -4.76 -0.19
C ALA A 149 0.65 -5.27 -0.86
N PRO A 150 1.80 -5.24 -0.15
CA PRO A 150 3.04 -5.76 -0.67
C PRO A 150 2.98 -7.28 -0.84
N SER A 151 3.67 -7.80 -1.86
CA SER A 151 3.94 -9.25 -1.93
C SER A 151 5.17 -9.63 -1.12
N ASN A 152 6.11 -8.69 -0.97
CA ASN A 152 7.29 -8.79 -0.13
C ASN A 152 7.82 -7.39 0.20
N CYS A 153 7.99 -7.09 1.48
CA CYS A 153 8.54 -5.82 1.93
C CYS A 153 9.53 -6.00 3.08
N LEU A 154 10.46 -5.06 3.18
CA LEU A 154 11.40 -4.99 4.30
C LEU A 154 10.67 -4.55 5.57
N ARG A 155 11.15 -5.02 6.71
CA ARG A 155 10.64 -4.63 8.03
C ARG A 155 10.67 -3.10 8.21
N HIS A 156 9.53 -2.53 8.56
CA HIS A 156 9.34 -1.10 8.80
C HIS A 156 8.19 -0.87 9.78
N MET A 157 8.05 0.34 10.29
CA MET A 157 6.99 0.74 11.23
C MET A 157 6.85 -0.13 12.49
N ASP A 158 7.96 -0.64 13.06
CA ASP A 158 7.89 -1.35 14.34
C ASP A 158 7.26 -0.47 15.43
N PRO A 159 6.45 -1.07 16.33
CA PRO A 159 6.14 -2.50 16.46
C PRO A 159 5.03 -3.01 15.54
N PHE A 160 4.46 -2.16 14.67
CA PHE A 160 3.33 -2.47 13.79
C PHE A 160 3.79 -3.07 12.46
N PHE A 161 4.55 -4.17 12.51
CA PHE A 161 4.97 -4.93 11.33
C PHE A 161 4.80 -6.42 11.62
N PHE A 162 3.72 -6.99 11.11
CA PHE A 162 3.32 -8.37 11.40
C PHE A 162 3.57 -9.31 10.22
N TYR A 163 3.49 -8.79 8.97
CA TYR A 163 3.65 -9.58 7.76
C TYR A 163 4.62 -8.93 6.77
N SER A 164 5.49 -9.73 6.18
CA SER A 164 6.40 -9.26 5.13
C SER A 164 5.75 -9.17 3.75
N GLY A 165 4.50 -9.57 3.62
CA GLY A 165 3.72 -9.49 2.39
C GLY A 165 2.72 -10.62 2.23
N PHE A 166 1.93 -10.54 1.15
CA PHE A 166 0.82 -11.44 0.84
C PHE A 166 0.95 -11.96 -0.59
N SER A 167 0.63 -13.25 -0.81
CA SER A 167 0.62 -13.85 -2.13
C SER A 167 -0.74 -13.66 -2.82
N ASP A 168 -0.76 -13.83 -4.15
CA ASP A 168 -1.99 -13.92 -4.93
C ASP A 168 -2.93 -15.00 -4.38
N ARG A 169 -2.39 -16.16 -3.99
CA ARG A 169 -3.15 -17.27 -3.42
C ARG A 169 -3.80 -16.92 -2.10
N TRP A 170 -3.14 -16.10 -1.29
CA TRP A 170 -3.73 -15.59 -0.05
C TRP A 170 -4.98 -14.75 -0.34
N PHE A 171 -4.89 -13.81 -1.30
CA PHE A 171 -6.03 -12.98 -1.67
C PHE A 171 -7.17 -13.83 -2.25
N GLU A 172 -6.88 -14.72 -3.21
CA GLU A 172 -7.90 -15.61 -3.80
C GLU A 172 -8.63 -16.42 -2.74
N ARG A 173 -7.89 -17.00 -1.79
CA ARG A 173 -8.44 -17.88 -0.77
C ARG A 173 -9.23 -17.08 0.28
N VAL A 174 -8.62 -16.10 0.91
CA VAL A 174 -9.24 -15.37 2.02
C VAL A 174 -10.45 -14.57 1.55
N LEU A 175 -10.37 -13.92 0.39
CA LEU A 175 -11.51 -13.17 -0.14
C LEU A 175 -12.69 -14.10 -0.45
N ALA A 176 -12.43 -15.27 -1.06
CA ALA A 176 -13.51 -16.24 -1.34
C ALA A 176 -14.15 -16.81 -0.06
N GLU A 177 -13.38 -17.02 1.00
CA GLU A 177 -13.88 -17.49 2.30
C GLU A 177 -14.75 -16.48 3.05
N HIS A 178 -14.65 -15.19 2.66
CA HIS A 178 -15.41 -14.08 3.26
C HIS A 178 -16.40 -13.40 2.31
N ASP A 179 -17.02 -14.20 1.42
CA ASP A 179 -18.08 -13.77 0.52
C ASP A 179 -17.67 -12.68 -0.48
N PHE A 180 -16.42 -12.68 -0.92
CA PHE A 180 -15.96 -11.82 -1.99
C PHE A 180 -15.70 -12.59 -3.28
N LYS A 181 -16.12 -11.99 -4.40
CA LYS A 181 -15.68 -12.40 -5.73
C LYS A 181 -14.53 -11.51 -6.18
N VAL A 182 -13.35 -12.08 -6.37
CA VAL A 182 -12.20 -11.35 -6.94
C VAL A 182 -12.51 -11.00 -8.40
N VAL A 183 -12.56 -9.70 -8.70
CA VAL A 183 -12.76 -9.16 -10.06
C VAL A 183 -11.43 -8.91 -10.74
N LYS A 184 -10.44 -8.44 -9.97
CA LYS A 184 -9.12 -8.10 -10.46
C LYS A 184 -8.07 -8.39 -9.39
N LEU A 185 -7.00 -9.05 -9.80
CA LEU A 185 -5.82 -9.30 -8.98
C LEU A 185 -4.59 -9.01 -9.86
N GLN A 186 -4.07 -7.79 -9.74
CA GLN A 186 -3.03 -7.29 -10.63
C GLN A 186 -1.69 -7.20 -9.90
N PRO A 187 -0.65 -7.98 -10.32
CA PRO A 187 0.69 -7.84 -9.78
C PRO A 187 1.34 -6.54 -10.24
N VAL A 188 1.97 -5.84 -9.31
CA VAL A 188 2.70 -4.58 -9.53
C VAL A 188 4.18 -4.86 -9.68
N GLY A 189 4.77 -4.43 -10.79
CA GLY A 189 6.17 -4.74 -11.09
C GLY A 189 6.39 -6.21 -11.42
N ASP A 190 7.62 -6.68 -11.20
CA ASP A 190 8.07 -8.06 -11.38
C ASP A 190 9.37 -8.30 -10.59
N TYR A 191 9.91 -9.51 -10.62
CA TYR A 191 11.17 -9.87 -9.95
C TYR A 191 12.33 -8.94 -10.31
N TYR A 192 12.47 -8.56 -11.58
CA TYR A 192 13.57 -7.68 -11.99
C TYR A 192 13.42 -6.26 -11.44
N ARG A 193 12.20 -5.74 -11.41
CA ARG A 193 11.91 -4.44 -10.81
C ARG A 193 12.11 -4.48 -9.29
N TRP A 194 11.65 -5.53 -8.63
CA TRP A 194 11.88 -5.74 -7.19
C TRP A 194 13.37 -5.74 -6.88
N LEU A 195 14.18 -6.52 -7.62
CA LEU A 195 15.62 -6.59 -7.43
C LEU A 195 16.32 -5.23 -7.68
N ALA A 196 15.89 -4.49 -8.70
CA ALA A 196 16.40 -3.15 -8.96
C ALA A 196 16.11 -2.19 -7.80
N VAL A 197 14.93 -2.26 -7.18
CA VAL A 197 14.58 -1.47 -6.00
C VAL A 197 15.48 -1.82 -4.81
N GLU A 198 15.75 -3.10 -4.56
CA GLU A 198 16.63 -3.52 -3.45
C GLU A 198 18.10 -3.12 -3.70
N LEU A 199 18.58 -3.20 -4.93
CA LEU A 199 19.90 -2.68 -5.30
C LEU A 199 19.98 -1.16 -5.08
N TRP A 200 18.94 -0.42 -5.45
CA TRP A 200 18.85 1.03 -5.20
C TRP A 200 18.87 1.36 -3.72
N ARG A 201 18.12 0.63 -2.88
CA ARG A 201 18.13 0.78 -1.43
C ARG A 201 19.53 0.53 -0.84
N THR A 202 20.18 -0.55 -1.29
CA THR A 202 21.54 -0.90 -0.87
C THR A 202 22.55 0.18 -1.26
N MET A 203 22.46 0.72 -2.47
CA MET A 203 23.32 1.84 -2.92
C MET A 203 23.11 3.11 -2.10
N ARG A 204 21.86 3.42 -1.72
CA ARG A 204 21.56 4.60 -0.88
C ARG A 204 22.20 4.51 0.51
N ALA A 205 22.23 3.33 1.08
CA ALA A 205 22.80 3.08 2.41
C ALA A 205 24.30 2.80 2.38
N GLY A 206 24.86 2.44 1.21
CA GLY A 206 26.23 1.98 1.05
C GLY A 206 27.26 3.07 0.78
N SER A 207 28.54 2.68 0.86
CA SER A 207 29.71 3.50 0.55
C SER A 207 29.79 3.85 -0.94
N LEU A 208 30.74 4.73 -1.32
CA LEU A 208 31.04 5.02 -2.72
C LEU A 208 31.45 3.75 -3.48
N PHE A 209 32.23 2.88 -2.87
CA PHE A 209 32.64 1.59 -3.46
C PHE A 209 31.43 0.69 -3.74
N THR A 210 30.49 0.57 -2.79
CA THR A 210 29.22 -0.15 -2.99
C THR A 210 28.44 0.40 -4.20
N LYS A 211 28.37 1.73 -4.33
CA LYS A 211 27.67 2.38 -5.47
C LYS A 211 28.34 2.05 -6.80
N LEU A 212 29.67 2.13 -6.85
CA LEU A 212 30.41 1.85 -8.09
C LEU A 212 30.21 0.40 -8.57
N ILE A 213 30.19 -0.57 -7.65
CA ILE A 213 29.96 -1.98 -7.99
C ILE A 213 28.49 -2.22 -8.41
N LEU A 214 27.53 -1.65 -7.70
CA LEU A 214 26.12 -2.00 -7.90
C LEU A 214 25.44 -1.20 -9.03
N ILE A 215 25.96 -0.04 -9.45
CA ILE A 215 25.37 0.77 -10.52
C ILE A 215 25.18 -0.03 -11.84
N PRO A 216 26.16 -0.75 -12.37
CA PRO A 216 25.96 -1.53 -13.60
C PRO A 216 24.88 -2.62 -13.44
N THR A 217 24.92 -3.34 -12.32
CA THR A 217 23.94 -4.39 -11.99
C THR A 217 22.53 -3.82 -11.83
N PHE A 218 22.41 -2.67 -11.18
CA PHE A 218 21.16 -1.95 -11.04
C PHE A 218 20.54 -1.63 -12.42
N PHE A 219 21.32 -1.00 -13.32
CA PHE A 219 20.82 -0.66 -14.65
C PHE A 219 20.48 -1.90 -15.48
N TYR A 220 21.26 -2.97 -15.36
CA TYR A 220 20.95 -4.24 -16.02
C TYR A 220 19.56 -4.74 -15.64
N TYR A 221 19.21 -4.83 -14.35
CA TYR A 221 17.89 -5.28 -13.90
C TYR A 221 16.79 -4.25 -14.14
N TYR A 222 17.08 -2.98 -13.98
CA TYR A 222 16.12 -1.89 -14.23
C TYR A 222 15.64 -1.87 -15.69
N CYS A 223 16.52 -2.17 -16.65
CA CYS A 223 16.22 -2.20 -18.08
C CYS A 223 15.69 -3.55 -18.58
N LYS A 224 15.65 -4.58 -17.73
CA LYS A 224 15.09 -5.88 -18.11
C LYS A 224 13.61 -5.75 -18.45
N ARG A 225 13.21 -6.45 -19.52
CA ARG A 225 11.79 -6.51 -19.90
C ARG A 225 11.03 -7.41 -18.92
N LYS A 226 9.88 -6.93 -18.50
CA LYS A 226 8.90 -7.70 -17.73
C LYS A 226 8.43 -8.89 -18.57
N THR A 227 8.36 -10.06 -17.96
CA THR A 227 7.86 -11.31 -18.56
C THR A 227 6.83 -11.94 -17.64
N GLN A 228 6.03 -12.88 -18.14
CA GLN A 228 5.11 -13.62 -17.26
C GLN A 228 5.90 -14.37 -16.17
N VAL A 229 6.97 -15.07 -16.53
CA VAL A 229 7.81 -15.79 -15.56
C VAL A 229 8.39 -14.86 -14.50
N SER A 230 8.88 -13.67 -14.86
CA SER A 230 9.43 -12.73 -13.87
C SER A 230 8.34 -12.18 -12.93
N THR A 231 7.11 -12.03 -13.41
CA THR A 231 5.96 -11.58 -12.62
C THR A 231 5.49 -12.68 -11.67
N ASP A 232 5.38 -13.90 -12.14
CA ASP A 232 4.93 -15.06 -11.35
C ASP A 232 5.99 -15.49 -10.31
N THR A 233 7.26 -15.15 -10.55
CA THR A 233 8.34 -15.43 -9.59
C THR A 233 8.23 -14.54 -8.36
N LEU A 234 8.07 -13.24 -8.55
CA LEU A 234 7.88 -12.26 -7.48
C LEU A 234 7.44 -10.92 -8.11
N CYS A 235 6.52 -10.23 -7.47
CA CYS A 235 6.17 -8.86 -7.79
C CYS A 235 6.42 -7.94 -6.57
N MET A 236 6.17 -6.66 -6.69
CA MET A 236 6.34 -5.70 -5.57
C MET A 236 5.13 -5.69 -4.63
N GLY A 237 3.97 -6.05 -5.15
CA GLY A 237 2.70 -6.08 -4.43
C GLY A 237 1.54 -6.38 -5.37
N TYR A 238 0.35 -6.32 -4.84
CA TYR A 238 -0.88 -6.57 -5.59
C TYR A 238 -1.84 -5.39 -5.48
N HIS A 239 -2.52 -5.10 -6.58
CA HIS A 239 -3.71 -4.26 -6.64
C HIS A 239 -4.91 -5.18 -6.85
N VAL A 240 -5.86 -5.14 -5.92
CA VAL A 240 -6.98 -6.08 -5.88
C VAL A 240 -8.30 -5.31 -5.91
N ILE A 241 -9.24 -5.79 -6.73
CA ILE A 241 -10.65 -5.40 -6.71
C ILE A 241 -11.46 -6.66 -6.45
N ALA A 242 -12.34 -6.59 -5.49
CA ALA A 242 -13.31 -7.62 -5.21
C ALA A 242 -14.71 -7.03 -5.02
N THR A 243 -15.73 -7.83 -5.29
CA THR A 243 -17.13 -7.45 -5.10
C THR A 243 -17.73 -8.34 -4.02
N LYS A 244 -18.46 -7.75 -3.09
CA LYS A 244 -19.22 -8.48 -2.07
C LYS A 244 -20.37 -9.25 -2.72
N LEU A 245 -20.55 -10.54 -2.39
CA LEU A 245 -21.60 -11.43 -2.91
C LEU A 245 -22.95 -11.27 -2.21
#